data_0e6a5a8b1b0065b3854391359cf713ff
#
_entry.id   0e6a5a8b1b0065b3854391359cf713ff
#
_cell.length_a   1.000
_cell.length_b   1.000
_cell.length_c   1.000
_cell.angle_alpha   90.00
_cell.angle_beta   90.00
_cell.angle_gamma   90.00
#
_symmetry.space_group_name_H-M   'P 1'
#
loop_
_entity.id
_entity.type
_entity.pdbx_description
1 polymer ?
#
loop_
_entity_poly.entity_id
_entity_poly.type
_entity_poly.pdbx_seq_one_letter_code
_entity_poly.pdbx_strand_id
1 'polypeptide(L)'
;GIKVFMGSSTGNLLVDKDAALAALFAESPVLIATHCEDEDTIRANIQRFREEYGDRAAAALHPSIRSAEACYRSSAKAVELADRYGADLHILHLSTARELSLFDDRPLAKKKITNEVCVHHLWFTDADYAAKGNLIKWNPAVKSAADRAALRAGILSGKVDVVATDHAPHTLEEKLQPYWSAPSGGPLVQHSLVAMLEMSREGTFPVEKVVEKMCH
;
A
#
# COMPACT_ATOMS: atom_id res chain seq x y z
N GLY A 1 17.45 7.90 -1.93
CA GLY A 1 16.55 7.49 -0.83
C GLY A 1 16.91 6.14 -0.26
N ILE A 2 16.33 5.82 0.87
CA ILE A 2 16.45 4.52 1.55
C ILE A 2 15.05 3.89 1.58
N LYS A 3 14.90 2.65 1.07
CA LYS A 3 13.66 1.88 1.24
C LYS A 3 13.72 1.05 2.51
N VAL A 4 12.69 1.18 3.36
CA VAL A 4 12.56 0.47 4.64
C VAL A 4 11.29 -0.39 4.62
N PHE A 5 11.42 -1.64 5.00
CA PHE A 5 10.29 -2.53 5.22
C PHE A 5 9.96 -2.55 6.73
N MET A 6 8.91 -1.83 7.12
CA MET A 6 8.39 -1.84 8.50
C MET A 6 7.43 -3.01 8.74
N GLY A 7 7.25 -3.88 7.76
CA GLY A 7 6.47 -5.11 7.75
C GLY A 7 6.64 -5.84 6.42
N SER A 8 6.21 -7.11 6.36
CA SER A 8 6.08 -7.89 5.11
C SER A 8 7.30 -7.95 4.21
N SER A 9 8.48 -8.06 4.77
CA SER A 9 9.70 -8.28 3.98
C SER A 9 9.83 -9.76 3.58
N THR A 10 10.18 -10.00 2.32
CA THR A 10 10.71 -11.30 1.89
C THR A 10 12.20 -11.34 2.22
N GLY A 11 12.60 -12.22 3.15
CA GLY A 11 13.98 -12.34 3.62
C GLY A 11 14.29 -11.50 4.86
N ASN A 12 15.55 -11.11 5.05
CA ASN A 12 16.07 -10.44 6.27
C ASN A 12 16.06 -8.90 6.18
N LEU A 13 15.15 -8.30 5.40
CA LEU A 13 15.09 -6.85 5.18
C LEU A 13 14.13 -6.12 6.13
N LEU A 14 13.47 -6.86 7.04
CA LEU A 14 12.51 -6.29 7.99
C LEU A 14 13.22 -5.42 9.04
N VAL A 15 12.75 -4.20 9.19
CA VAL A 15 13.17 -3.26 10.24
C VAL A 15 11.95 -2.92 11.10
N ASP A 16 11.72 -3.69 12.16
CA ASP A 16 10.56 -3.58 13.06
C ASP A 16 10.93 -3.13 14.48
N LYS A 17 12.23 -3.10 14.81
CA LYS A 17 12.70 -2.71 16.15
C LYS A 17 12.69 -1.20 16.32
N ASP A 18 12.02 -0.71 17.37
CA ASP A 18 11.87 0.71 17.66
C ASP A 18 13.18 1.48 17.69
N ALA A 19 14.22 0.92 18.32
CA ALA A 19 15.52 1.56 18.41
C ALA A 19 16.21 1.70 17.03
N ALA A 20 16.08 0.70 16.16
CA ALA A 20 16.64 0.73 14.82
C ALA A 20 15.90 1.74 13.92
N LEU A 21 14.56 1.78 14.01
CA LEU A 21 13.75 2.76 13.30
C LEU A 21 14.07 4.19 13.78
N ALA A 22 14.12 4.41 15.10
CA ALA A 22 14.45 5.72 15.66
C ALA A 22 15.83 6.23 15.19
N ALA A 23 16.87 5.38 15.21
CA ALA A 23 18.20 5.73 14.72
C ALA A 23 18.18 6.05 13.20
N LEU A 24 17.49 5.24 12.41
CA LEU A 24 17.38 5.45 10.96
C LEU A 24 16.69 6.78 10.62
N PHE A 25 15.57 7.10 11.29
CA PHE A 25 14.86 8.37 11.08
C PHE A 25 15.63 9.58 11.61
N ALA A 26 16.41 9.42 12.69
CA ALA A 26 17.22 10.50 13.26
C ALA A 26 18.45 10.82 12.41
N GLU A 27 19.04 9.84 11.74
CA GLU A 27 20.35 9.96 11.12
C GLU A 27 20.30 9.99 9.57
N SER A 28 19.16 9.67 8.95
CA SER A 28 19.06 9.60 7.48
C SER A 28 19.22 10.98 6.84
N PRO A 29 20.22 11.18 5.97
CA PRO A 29 20.40 12.43 5.22
C PRO A 29 19.57 12.48 3.93
N VAL A 30 18.75 11.48 3.66
CA VAL A 30 17.99 11.30 2.42
C VAL A 30 16.57 10.82 2.70
N LEU A 31 15.68 10.99 1.72
CA LEU A 31 14.30 10.51 1.79
C LEU A 31 14.24 9.04 2.20
N ILE A 32 13.39 8.75 3.19
CA ILE A 32 13.05 7.41 3.64
C ILE A 32 11.73 7.01 2.98
N ALA A 33 11.71 5.92 2.22
CA ALA A 33 10.50 5.34 1.65
C ALA A 33 10.12 4.07 2.42
N THR A 34 8.88 4.01 2.95
CA THR A 34 8.50 2.91 3.84
C THR A 34 7.34 2.08 3.30
N HIS A 35 7.52 0.74 3.31
CA HIS A 35 6.41 -0.20 3.28
C HIS A 35 5.85 -0.31 4.69
N CYS A 36 4.56 0.03 4.88
CA CYS A 36 3.93 0.16 6.18
C CYS A 36 2.82 -0.88 6.39
N GLU A 37 3.15 -1.97 7.07
CA GLU A 37 2.20 -2.94 7.62
C GLU A 37 2.73 -3.44 8.97
N ASP A 38 1.91 -3.40 10.03
CA ASP A 38 2.29 -3.84 11.37
C ASP A 38 2.42 -5.36 11.43
N GLU A 39 3.65 -5.84 11.56
CA GLU A 39 4.00 -7.26 11.47
C GLU A 39 3.35 -8.10 12.58
N ASP A 40 3.25 -7.57 13.79
CA ASP A 40 2.64 -8.31 14.91
C ASP A 40 1.14 -8.52 14.68
N THR A 41 0.44 -7.48 14.18
CA THR A 41 -0.96 -7.60 13.79
C THR A 41 -1.15 -8.63 12.68
N ILE A 42 -0.26 -8.61 11.66
CA ILE A 42 -0.34 -9.57 10.55
C ILE A 42 -0.08 -10.99 11.03
N ARG A 43 0.95 -11.22 11.85
CA ARG A 43 1.26 -12.56 12.40
C ARG A 43 0.09 -13.12 13.22
N ALA A 44 -0.50 -12.30 14.08
CA ALA A 44 -1.67 -12.70 14.87
C ALA A 44 -2.85 -13.06 13.96
N ASN A 45 -3.10 -12.26 12.92
CA ASN A 45 -4.14 -12.57 11.94
C ASN A 45 -3.84 -13.84 11.15
N ILE A 46 -2.61 -14.03 10.66
CA ILE A 46 -2.21 -15.25 9.95
C ILE A 46 -2.45 -16.47 10.83
N GLN A 47 -2.02 -16.44 12.09
CA GLN A 47 -2.23 -17.55 13.02
C GLN A 47 -3.72 -17.87 13.15
N ARG A 48 -4.54 -16.87 13.49
CA ARG A 48 -5.99 -17.03 13.64
C ARG A 48 -6.65 -17.62 12.39
N PHE A 49 -6.35 -17.08 11.20
CA PHE A 49 -6.96 -17.55 9.96
C PHE A 49 -6.44 -18.93 9.52
N ARG A 50 -5.20 -19.30 9.88
CA ARG A 50 -4.69 -20.66 9.68
C ARG A 50 -5.41 -21.68 10.56
N GLU A 51 -5.64 -21.35 11.82
CA GLU A 51 -6.39 -22.19 12.76
C GLU A 51 -7.84 -22.39 12.31
N GLU A 52 -8.49 -21.31 11.82
CA GLU A 52 -9.90 -21.33 11.42
C GLU A 52 -10.15 -22.00 10.06
N TYR A 53 -9.32 -21.70 9.06
CA TYR A 53 -9.54 -22.10 7.67
C TYR A 53 -8.59 -23.20 7.17
N GLY A 54 -7.39 -23.32 7.73
CA GLY A 54 -6.38 -24.26 7.25
C GLY A 54 -6.12 -24.11 5.75
N ASP A 55 -6.11 -25.20 5.01
CA ASP A 55 -5.90 -25.22 3.56
C ASP A 55 -7.13 -24.73 2.76
N ARG A 56 -8.27 -24.50 3.41
CA ARG A 56 -9.47 -23.91 2.78
C ARG A 56 -9.40 -22.38 2.66
N ALA A 57 -8.32 -21.77 3.15
CA ALA A 57 -8.13 -20.34 3.04
C ALA A 57 -8.13 -19.89 1.58
N ALA A 58 -8.83 -18.80 1.31
CA ALA A 58 -8.96 -18.22 -0.02
C ALA A 58 -8.50 -16.74 -0.03
N ALA A 59 -8.25 -16.23 -1.21
CA ALA A 59 -7.79 -14.85 -1.39
C ALA A 59 -8.74 -13.80 -0.80
N ALA A 60 -10.03 -14.09 -0.69
CA ALA A 60 -11.01 -13.22 -0.05
C ALA A 60 -10.69 -12.90 1.44
N LEU A 61 -9.87 -13.72 2.11
CA LEU A 61 -9.42 -13.47 3.48
C LEU A 61 -8.24 -12.48 3.55
N HIS A 62 -7.60 -12.20 2.41
CA HIS A 62 -6.38 -11.39 2.36
C HIS A 62 -6.52 -10.00 2.99
N PRO A 63 -7.60 -9.21 2.73
CA PRO A 63 -7.79 -7.91 3.36
C PRO A 63 -8.09 -7.99 4.87
N SER A 64 -8.53 -9.13 5.38
CA SER A 64 -8.71 -9.35 6.82
C SER A 64 -7.41 -9.76 7.51
N ILE A 65 -6.55 -10.48 6.82
CA ILE A 65 -5.21 -10.87 7.31
C ILE A 65 -4.30 -9.63 7.29
N ARG A 66 -4.21 -8.95 6.15
CA ARG A 66 -3.49 -7.69 5.96
C ARG A 66 -4.46 -6.53 6.12
N SER A 67 -4.86 -6.34 7.38
CA SER A 67 -5.98 -5.49 7.75
C SER A 67 -5.68 -4.00 7.62
N ALA A 68 -6.73 -3.19 7.54
CA ALA A 68 -6.62 -1.73 7.58
C ALA A 68 -5.96 -1.25 8.89
N GLU A 69 -6.16 -1.97 9.99
CA GLU A 69 -5.49 -1.68 11.27
C GLU A 69 -3.98 -1.86 11.17
N ALA A 70 -3.51 -2.95 10.52
CA ALA A 70 -2.08 -3.19 10.34
C ALA A 70 -1.42 -2.08 9.51
N CYS A 71 -2.05 -1.64 8.41
CA CYS A 71 -1.58 -0.53 7.59
C CYS A 71 -1.51 0.76 8.40
N TYR A 72 -2.61 1.14 9.06
CA TYR A 72 -2.70 2.40 9.81
C TYR A 72 -1.68 2.48 10.95
N ARG A 73 -1.53 1.43 11.75
CA ARG A 73 -0.57 1.41 12.88
C ARG A 73 0.85 1.65 12.43
N SER A 74 1.26 0.98 11.36
CA SER A 74 2.61 1.12 10.81
C SER A 74 2.82 2.48 10.16
N SER A 75 1.86 2.97 9.35
CA SER A 75 1.93 4.29 8.72
C SER A 75 1.94 5.41 9.77
N ALA A 76 1.09 5.33 10.81
CA ALA A 76 1.07 6.32 11.89
C ALA A 76 2.39 6.37 12.64
N LYS A 77 3.02 5.20 12.91
CA LYS A 77 4.33 5.14 13.54
C LYS A 77 5.42 5.77 12.68
N ALA A 78 5.42 5.52 11.37
CA ALA A 78 6.39 6.12 10.45
C ALA A 78 6.24 7.66 10.40
N VAL A 79 5.00 8.17 10.32
CA VAL A 79 4.71 9.61 10.36
C VAL A 79 5.15 10.22 11.69
N GLU A 80 4.85 9.60 12.83
CA GLU A 80 5.31 10.06 14.15
C GLU A 80 6.84 10.17 14.24
N LEU A 81 7.57 9.17 13.71
CA LEU A 81 9.03 9.20 13.68
C LEU A 81 9.56 10.29 12.77
N ALA A 82 8.98 10.47 11.58
CA ALA A 82 9.37 11.54 10.66
C ALA A 82 9.16 12.92 11.26
N ASP A 83 8.01 13.16 11.89
CA ASP A 83 7.72 14.43 12.58
C ASP A 83 8.69 14.67 13.76
N ARG A 84 8.95 13.64 14.56
CA ARG A 84 9.84 13.72 15.74
C ARG A 84 11.28 14.10 15.36
N TYR A 85 11.81 13.51 14.30
CA TYR A 85 13.20 13.69 13.88
C TYR A 85 13.37 14.66 12.71
N GLY A 86 12.26 15.15 12.14
CA GLY A 86 12.29 16.06 10.98
C GLY A 86 12.77 15.40 9.69
N ALA A 87 12.63 14.08 9.57
CA ALA A 87 13.06 13.32 8.41
C ALA A 87 12.11 13.51 7.22
N ASP A 88 12.67 13.44 6.01
CA ASP A 88 11.86 13.34 4.79
C ASP A 88 11.36 11.92 4.62
N LEU A 89 10.03 11.74 4.54
CA LEU A 89 9.36 10.45 4.49
C LEU A 89 8.46 10.33 3.26
N HIS A 90 8.44 9.15 2.66
CA HIS A 90 7.45 8.75 1.67
C HIS A 90 6.80 7.43 2.06
N ILE A 91 5.49 7.44 2.32
CA ILE A 91 4.72 6.22 2.59
C ILE A 91 4.30 5.60 1.26
N LEU A 92 4.76 4.37 1.02
CA LEU A 92 4.46 3.61 -0.18
C LEU A 92 3.02 3.05 -0.13
N HIS A 93 2.38 2.95 -1.30
CA HIS A 93 1.17 2.17 -1.59
C HIS A 93 0.07 2.21 -0.51
N LEU A 94 -0.43 3.41 -0.13
CA LEU A 94 -1.61 3.53 0.74
C LEU A 94 -2.77 2.67 0.21
N SER A 95 -3.46 2.00 1.11
CA SER A 95 -4.55 1.09 0.74
C SER A 95 -5.86 1.35 1.49
N THR A 96 -5.89 2.28 2.44
CA THR A 96 -7.05 2.50 3.31
C THR A 96 -7.46 3.97 3.42
N ALA A 97 -8.76 4.20 3.62
CA ALA A 97 -9.32 5.52 3.94
C ALA A 97 -8.71 6.12 5.23
N ARG A 98 -8.47 5.25 6.22
CA ARG A 98 -7.97 5.67 7.53
C ARG A 98 -6.56 6.26 7.45
N GLU A 99 -5.69 5.72 6.62
CA GLU A 99 -4.34 6.24 6.43
C GLU A 99 -4.32 7.67 5.89
N LEU A 100 -5.32 8.08 5.09
CA LEU A 100 -5.42 9.45 4.57
C LEU A 100 -5.57 10.52 5.67
N SER A 101 -5.96 10.15 6.89
CA SER A 101 -6.01 11.08 8.02
C SER A 101 -4.64 11.54 8.51
N LEU A 102 -3.57 10.83 8.11
CA LEU A 102 -2.19 11.13 8.47
C LEU A 102 -1.56 12.21 7.57
N PHE A 103 -2.24 12.60 6.50
CA PHE A 103 -1.68 13.47 5.47
C PHE A 103 -2.57 14.70 5.25
N ASP A 104 -1.93 15.80 4.88
CA ASP A 104 -2.59 17.04 4.48
C ASP A 104 -2.58 17.25 2.95
N ASP A 105 -3.24 18.31 2.49
CA ASP A 105 -3.39 18.68 1.08
C ASP A 105 -2.49 19.86 0.68
N ARG A 106 -1.47 20.19 1.47
CA ARG A 106 -0.49 21.23 1.11
C ARG A 106 0.17 20.92 -0.24
N PRO A 107 0.65 21.95 -0.97
CA PRO A 107 1.44 21.73 -2.19
C PRO A 107 2.64 20.81 -1.92
N LEU A 108 2.93 19.88 -2.83
CA LEU A 108 3.99 18.88 -2.71
C LEU A 108 5.34 19.49 -2.29
N ALA A 109 5.72 20.62 -2.87
CA ALA A 109 6.97 21.32 -2.54
C ALA A 109 7.08 21.81 -1.08
N LYS A 110 5.99 21.76 -0.31
CA LYS A 110 5.94 22.16 1.10
C LYS A 110 5.79 20.96 2.05
N LYS A 111 5.72 19.74 1.51
CA LYS A 111 5.60 18.51 2.29
C LYS A 111 6.97 17.91 2.57
N LYS A 112 7.23 17.50 3.81
CA LYS A 112 8.30 16.59 4.19
C LYS A 112 7.83 15.15 4.24
N ILE A 113 6.54 14.95 4.47
CA ILE A 113 5.90 13.63 4.50
C ILE A 113 4.96 13.55 3.30
N THR A 114 5.28 12.64 2.41
CA THR A 114 4.54 12.38 1.16
C THR A 114 4.05 10.95 1.14
N ASN A 115 3.17 10.65 0.19
CA ASN A 115 2.58 9.32 0.06
C ASN A 115 2.27 8.98 -1.39
N GLU A 116 2.06 7.70 -1.64
CA GLU A 116 1.57 7.22 -2.92
C GLU A 116 0.41 6.23 -2.76
N VAL A 117 -0.38 6.09 -3.81
CA VAL A 117 -1.35 5.01 -3.98
C VAL A 117 -1.02 4.24 -5.24
N CYS A 118 -1.16 2.91 -5.22
CA CYS A 118 -0.96 2.14 -6.43
C CYS A 118 -2.27 2.00 -7.23
N VAL A 119 -2.12 1.93 -8.55
CA VAL A 119 -3.26 1.87 -9.47
C VAL A 119 -4.24 0.74 -9.16
N HIS A 120 -3.77 -0.42 -8.67
CA HIS A 120 -4.62 -1.53 -8.30
C HIS A 120 -5.51 -1.24 -7.08
N HIS A 121 -5.09 -0.40 -6.14
CA HIS A 121 -5.92 0.07 -5.02
C HIS A 121 -6.98 1.09 -5.46
N LEU A 122 -6.79 1.74 -6.61
CA LEU A 122 -7.78 2.61 -7.22
C LEU A 122 -8.76 1.86 -8.13
N TRP A 123 -8.39 0.66 -8.58
CA TRP A 123 -9.17 -0.13 -9.53
C TRP A 123 -10.03 -1.19 -8.85
N PHE A 124 -9.42 -2.06 -8.05
CA PHE A 124 -10.07 -3.21 -7.42
C PHE A 124 -10.66 -2.88 -6.04
N THR A 125 -11.55 -3.77 -5.59
CA THR A 125 -12.09 -3.84 -4.24
C THR A 125 -11.98 -5.27 -3.70
N ASP A 126 -12.24 -5.45 -2.42
CA ASP A 126 -12.30 -6.77 -1.78
C ASP A 126 -13.34 -7.72 -2.40
N ALA A 127 -14.41 -7.19 -2.99
CA ALA A 127 -15.39 -7.98 -3.73
C ALA A 127 -14.78 -8.70 -4.96
N ASP A 128 -13.74 -8.13 -5.57
CA ASP A 128 -13.10 -8.68 -6.77
C ASP A 128 -12.31 -9.97 -6.47
N TYR A 129 -11.96 -10.25 -5.22
CA TYR A 129 -11.30 -11.50 -4.85
C TYR A 129 -12.15 -12.74 -5.19
N ALA A 130 -13.50 -12.63 -5.19
CA ALA A 130 -14.38 -13.72 -5.55
C ALA A 130 -14.16 -14.23 -6.98
N ALA A 131 -13.91 -13.29 -7.92
CA ALA A 131 -13.71 -13.63 -9.33
C ALA A 131 -12.24 -13.79 -9.71
N LYS A 132 -11.33 -13.07 -9.05
CA LYS A 132 -9.91 -12.96 -9.46
C LYS A 132 -8.95 -13.73 -8.55
N GLY A 133 -9.36 -14.12 -7.38
CA GLY A 133 -8.55 -14.92 -6.44
C GLY A 133 -7.19 -14.28 -6.17
N ASN A 134 -6.15 -15.11 -6.18
CA ASN A 134 -4.78 -14.66 -5.93
C ASN A 134 -4.20 -13.78 -7.04
N LEU A 135 -4.83 -13.66 -8.21
CA LEU A 135 -4.36 -12.75 -9.26
C LEU A 135 -4.30 -11.29 -8.76
N ILE A 136 -5.17 -10.93 -7.82
CA ILE A 136 -5.18 -9.60 -7.19
C ILE A 136 -4.67 -9.60 -5.73
N LYS A 137 -3.85 -10.58 -5.37
CA LYS A 137 -3.19 -10.64 -4.06
C LYS A 137 -1.95 -9.75 -4.08
N TRP A 138 -1.99 -8.61 -3.38
CA TRP A 138 -0.88 -7.66 -3.15
C TRP A 138 -0.67 -7.41 -1.66
N ASN A 139 0.47 -6.85 -1.31
CA ASN A 139 0.81 -6.34 0.02
C ASN A 139 1.16 -4.85 -0.07
N PRO A 140 0.32 -3.96 0.46
CA PRO A 140 -0.94 -4.20 1.20
C PRO A 140 -2.05 -4.81 0.32
N ALA A 141 -2.97 -5.50 0.99
CA ALA A 141 -4.15 -6.08 0.31
C ALA A 141 -5.03 -4.99 -0.32
N VAL A 142 -5.71 -5.35 -1.41
CA VAL A 142 -6.87 -4.58 -1.91
C VAL A 142 -7.95 -4.56 -0.82
N LYS A 143 -8.52 -3.41 -0.55
CA LYS A 143 -9.48 -3.17 0.55
C LYS A 143 -10.90 -2.93 0.03
N SER A 144 -11.76 -2.41 0.91
CA SER A 144 -13.17 -2.20 0.63
C SER A 144 -13.44 -1.15 -0.48
N ALA A 145 -14.67 -1.16 -1.00
CA ALA A 145 -15.14 -0.13 -1.92
C ALA A 145 -15.09 1.26 -1.28
N ALA A 146 -15.30 1.38 0.02
CA ALA A 146 -15.19 2.64 0.76
C ALA A 146 -13.74 3.15 0.80
N ASP A 147 -12.77 2.25 1.03
CA ASP A 147 -11.35 2.61 0.98
C ASP A 147 -10.95 3.09 -0.41
N ARG A 148 -11.33 2.35 -1.46
CA ARG A 148 -11.10 2.77 -2.85
C ARG A 148 -11.68 4.14 -3.16
N ALA A 149 -12.91 4.40 -2.74
CA ALA A 149 -13.56 5.70 -2.95
C ALA A 149 -12.81 6.83 -2.23
N ALA A 150 -12.37 6.60 -1.00
CA ALA A 150 -11.59 7.56 -0.23
C ALA A 150 -10.22 7.84 -0.87
N LEU A 151 -9.50 6.81 -1.35
CA LEU A 151 -8.23 6.99 -2.06
C LEU A 151 -8.39 7.81 -3.34
N ARG A 152 -9.45 7.55 -4.13
CA ARG A 152 -9.81 8.36 -5.31
C ARG A 152 -10.08 9.81 -4.94
N ALA A 153 -10.85 10.05 -3.87
CA ALA A 153 -11.08 11.40 -3.34
C ALA A 153 -9.78 12.07 -2.85
N GLY A 154 -8.87 11.29 -2.27
CA GLY A 154 -7.55 11.74 -1.84
C GLY A 154 -6.68 12.26 -2.98
N ILE A 155 -6.76 11.65 -4.17
CA ILE A 155 -6.11 12.14 -5.39
C ILE A 155 -6.67 13.50 -5.81
N LEU A 156 -7.99 13.61 -5.83
CA LEU A 156 -8.68 14.85 -6.25
C LEU A 156 -8.41 16.01 -5.29
N SER A 157 -8.38 15.74 -3.99
CA SER A 157 -8.14 16.76 -2.95
C SER A 157 -6.68 17.17 -2.79
N GLY A 158 -5.71 16.40 -3.36
CA GLY A 158 -4.28 16.64 -3.17
C GLY A 158 -3.67 16.00 -1.92
N LYS A 159 -4.43 15.22 -1.15
CA LYS A 159 -3.90 14.44 -0.03
C LYS A 159 -3.00 13.29 -0.48
N VAL A 160 -3.30 12.69 -1.63
CA VAL A 160 -2.43 11.70 -2.29
C VAL A 160 -1.50 12.43 -3.25
N ASP A 161 -0.20 12.18 -3.10
CA ASP A 161 0.83 12.91 -3.84
C ASP A 161 1.19 12.24 -5.17
N VAL A 162 1.29 10.90 -5.19
CA VAL A 162 1.78 10.13 -6.34
C VAL A 162 0.86 8.93 -6.61
N VAL A 163 0.74 8.57 -7.89
CA VAL A 163 0.19 7.28 -8.33
C VAL A 163 1.33 6.41 -8.83
N ALA A 164 1.51 5.27 -8.19
CA ALA A 164 2.58 4.31 -8.47
C ALA A 164 2.05 2.96 -8.96
N THR A 165 2.95 2.02 -9.22
CA THR A 165 2.60 0.69 -9.74
C THR A 165 2.78 -0.44 -8.74
N ASP A 166 3.79 -0.34 -7.89
CA ASP A 166 4.31 -1.48 -7.12
C ASP A 166 4.45 -2.74 -7.99
N HIS A 167 5.14 -2.57 -9.14
CA HIS A 167 5.30 -3.63 -10.13
C HIS A 167 6.14 -4.78 -9.58
N ALA A 168 5.48 -5.87 -9.23
CA ALA A 168 6.09 -7.10 -8.71
C ALA A 168 5.50 -8.31 -9.44
N PRO A 169 5.97 -8.60 -10.66
CA PRO A 169 5.39 -9.64 -11.50
C PRO A 169 5.71 -11.03 -10.98
N HIS A 170 4.72 -11.91 -11.12
CA HIS A 170 4.83 -13.35 -10.86
C HIS A 170 4.20 -14.10 -12.03
N THR A 171 4.64 -15.33 -12.25
CA THR A 171 4.05 -16.18 -13.29
C THR A 171 2.62 -16.56 -12.95
N LEU A 172 1.84 -16.92 -13.97
CA LEU A 172 0.47 -17.39 -13.75
C LEU A 172 0.44 -18.66 -12.88
N GLU A 173 1.41 -19.56 -13.08
CA GLU A 173 1.56 -20.77 -12.30
C GLU A 173 1.76 -20.48 -10.81
N GLU A 174 2.64 -19.53 -10.47
CA GLU A 174 2.84 -19.09 -9.09
C GLU A 174 1.57 -18.48 -8.48
N LYS A 175 0.87 -17.65 -9.24
CA LYS A 175 -0.37 -17.00 -8.78
C LYS A 175 -1.55 -17.97 -8.60
N LEU A 176 -1.56 -19.11 -9.30
CA LEU A 176 -2.59 -20.16 -9.19
C LEU A 176 -2.35 -21.16 -8.06
N GLN A 177 -1.26 -21.03 -7.32
CA GLN A 177 -1.02 -21.85 -6.13
C GLN A 177 -2.10 -21.63 -5.03
N PRO A 178 -2.25 -22.56 -4.06
CA PRO A 178 -3.09 -22.33 -2.88
C PRO A 178 -2.75 -20.98 -2.20
N TYR A 179 -3.73 -20.37 -1.55
CA TYR A 179 -3.61 -19.01 -1.00
C TYR A 179 -2.32 -18.78 -0.19
N TRP A 180 -1.97 -19.71 0.69
CA TRP A 180 -0.77 -19.57 1.54
C TRP A 180 0.54 -19.63 0.78
N SER A 181 0.57 -20.28 -0.37
CA SER A 181 1.76 -20.44 -1.21
C SER A 181 1.83 -19.42 -2.35
N ALA A 182 0.70 -18.90 -2.80
CA ALA A 182 0.66 -17.92 -3.88
C ALA A 182 1.37 -16.62 -3.45
N PRO A 183 2.31 -16.09 -4.24
CA PRO A 183 3.00 -14.84 -3.94
C PRO A 183 2.07 -13.63 -4.05
N SER A 184 2.41 -12.55 -3.33
CA SER A 184 1.78 -11.24 -3.47
C SER A 184 2.54 -10.38 -4.47
N GLY A 185 1.82 -9.68 -5.35
CA GLY A 185 2.36 -8.85 -6.42
C GLY A 185 1.65 -9.07 -7.74
N GLY A 186 1.87 -8.17 -8.68
CA GLY A 186 1.30 -8.25 -10.03
C GLY A 186 2.02 -7.36 -11.04
N PRO A 187 1.88 -7.65 -12.37
CA PRO A 187 2.53 -6.91 -13.44
C PRO A 187 1.73 -5.63 -13.78
N LEU A 188 2.11 -4.49 -13.22
CA LEU A 188 1.33 -3.25 -13.37
C LEU A 188 2.00 -2.14 -14.18
N VAL A 189 3.32 -2.17 -14.43
CA VAL A 189 4.00 -1.08 -15.14
C VAL A 189 3.40 -0.82 -16.54
N GLN A 190 3.03 -1.86 -17.26
CA GLN A 190 2.40 -1.76 -18.57
C GLN A 190 0.96 -1.24 -18.51
N HIS A 191 0.25 -1.52 -17.42
CA HIS A 191 -1.20 -1.30 -17.32
C HIS A 191 -1.58 -0.04 -16.56
N SER A 192 -0.66 0.56 -15.80
CA SER A 192 -0.97 1.67 -14.91
C SER A 192 -1.53 2.90 -15.62
N LEU A 193 -0.84 3.37 -16.67
CA LEU A 193 -1.30 4.53 -17.44
C LEU A 193 -2.64 4.26 -18.12
N VAL A 194 -2.81 3.09 -18.73
CA VAL A 194 -4.06 2.72 -19.43
C VAL A 194 -5.22 2.67 -18.43
N ALA A 195 -5.02 2.08 -17.26
CA ALA A 195 -6.06 2.02 -16.21
C ALA A 195 -6.42 3.42 -15.69
N MET A 196 -5.43 4.30 -15.48
CA MET A 196 -5.71 5.69 -15.07
C MET A 196 -6.43 6.49 -16.14
N LEU A 197 -6.07 6.31 -17.43
CA LEU A 197 -6.79 6.96 -18.54
C LEU A 197 -8.22 6.41 -18.69
N GLU A 198 -8.43 5.12 -18.45
CA GLU A 198 -9.78 4.54 -18.45
C GLU A 198 -10.64 5.14 -17.31
N MET A 199 -10.08 5.24 -16.09
CA MET A 199 -10.75 5.91 -14.98
C MET A 199 -11.04 7.39 -15.31
N SER A 200 -10.15 8.06 -16.07
CA SER A 200 -10.39 9.42 -16.56
C SER A 200 -11.55 9.48 -17.56
N ARG A 201 -11.58 8.53 -18.52
CA ARG A 201 -12.67 8.42 -19.49
C ARG A 201 -14.01 8.17 -18.83
N GLU A 202 -14.04 7.42 -17.73
CA GLU A 202 -15.22 7.18 -16.89
C GLU A 202 -15.59 8.35 -15.98
N GLY A 203 -14.82 9.44 -16.00
CA GLY A 203 -15.08 10.63 -15.20
C GLY A 203 -14.60 10.54 -13.74
N THR A 204 -13.81 9.52 -13.37
CA THR A 204 -13.25 9.41 -12.02
C THR A 204 -12.22 10.51 -11.74
N PHE A 205 -11.35 10.80 -12.71
CA PHE A 205 -10.31 11.84 -12.62
C PHE A 205 -10.29 12.68 -13.89
N PRO A 206 -10.04 14.01 -13.81
CA PRO A 206 -9.64 14.78 -14.99
C PRO A 206 -8.25 14.30 -15.45
N VAL A 207 -7.99 14.33 -16.76
CA VAL A 207 -6.71 13.84 -17.34
C VAL A 207 -5.51 14.61 -16.79
N GLU A 208 -5.67 15.88 -16.45
CA GLU A 208 -4.64 16.71 -15.83
C GLU A 208 -4.19 16.13 -14.48
N LYS A 209 -5.12 15.54 -13.69
CA LYS A 209 -4.77 14.86 -12.45
C LYS A 209 -4.00 13.57 -12.70
N VAL A 210 -4.30 12.85 -13.77
CA VAL A 210 -3.52 11.67 -14.16
C VAL A 210 -2.07 12.08 -14.46
N VAL A 211 -1.88 13.14 -15.27
CA VAL A 211 -0.55 13.66 -15.60
C VAL A 211 0.16 14.18 -14.34
N GLU A 212 -0.51 14.97 -13.51
CA GLU A 212 0.04 15.50 -12.27
C GLU A 212 0.56 14.38 -11.36
N LYS A 213 -0.22 13.32 -11.16
CA LYS A 213 0.10 12.28 -10.17
C LYS A 213 1.02 11.17 -10.67
N MET A 214 1.18 11.04 -11.98
CA MET A 214 2.04 10.00 -12.57
C MET A 214 3.35 10.55 -13.19
N CYS A 215 3.42 11.85 -13.50
CA CYS A 215 4.52 12.41 -14.30
C CYS A 215 5.24 13.58 -13.64
N HIS A 216 4.70 14.17 -12.59
CA HIS A 216 5.23 15.40 -11.97
C HIS A 216 5.68 15.19 -10.53
#